data_f2075db0780a4cab7fe787f56c55c212
#
_entry.id   f2075db0780a4cab7fe787f56c55c212
#
_cell.length_a   1.000
_cell.length_b   1.000
_cell.length_c   1.000
_cell.angle_alpha   90.00
_cell.angle_beta   90.00
_cell.angle_gamma   90.00
#
_symmetry.space_group_name_H-M   'P 1'
#
loop_
_entity.id
_entity.type
_entity.pdbx_description
1 polymer ?
#
loop_
_entity_poly.entity_id
_entity_poly.type
_entity_poly.pdbx_seq_one_letter_code
_entity_poly.pdbx_strand_id
1 'polypeptide(L)'
;MFALLEARRAGLLAPRHWLSNIVAGVIVGVVALPLAMAFAIASGVKPEQGLYTAIIAGLVVSVFGGSRIQIAGPTGAFIVILSGIVADHGVDGLQLATLMAGLIFCGFGLARMGAVIRYIPM
;
A
#
# COMPACT_ATOMS: atom_id res chain seq x y z
N MET A 1 -1.10 0.53 -15.87
CA MET A 1 -2.44 0.15 -16.28
C MET A 1 -3.26 -0.20 -15.05
N PHE A 2 -4.54 0.06 -15.06
CA PHE A 2 -5.35 -0.12 -13.86
C PHE A 2 -5.64 -1.60 -13.60
N ALA A 3 -5.25 -2.08 -12.41
CA ALA A 3 -5.46 -3.47 -11.99
C ALA A 3 -6.93 -3.89 -12.04
N LEU A 4 -7.84 -2.94 -11.74
CA LEU A 4 -9.27 -3.18 -11.78
C LEU A 4 -9.76 -3.55 -13.18
N LEU A 5 -9.29 -2.83 -14.21
CA LEU A 5 -9.64 -3.11 -15.59
C LEU A 5 -9.09 -4.45 -16.07
N GLU A 6 -7.86 -4.78 -15.65
CA GLU A 6 -7.24 -6.06 -15.96
C GLU A 6 -7.99 -7.22 -15.28
N ALA A 7 -8.36 -7.06 -14.03
CA ALA A 7 -9.14 -8.04 -13.29
C ALA A 7 -10.50 -8.28 -13.94
N ARG A 8 -11.16 -7.21 -14.41
CA ARG A 8 -12.44 -7.30 -15.13
C ARG A 8 -12.28 -8.05 -16.44
N ARG A 9 -11.22 -7.74 -17.21
CA ARG A 9 -10.94 -8.42 -18.49
C ARG A 9 -10.61 -9.90 -18.30
N ALA A 10 -9.90 -10.22 -17.22
CA ALA A 10 -9.53 -11.60 -16.91
C ALA A 10 -10.69 -12.44 -16.33
N GLY A 11 -11.85 -11.83 -16.10
CA GLY A 11 -13.00 -12.52 -15.51
C GLY A 11 -12.89 -12.79 -14.02
N LEU A 12 -11.91 -12.18 -13.33
CA LEU A 12 -11.72 -12.35 -11.88
C LEU A 12 -12.86 -11.73 -11.07
N LEU A 13 -13.60 -10.80 -11.66
CA LEU A 13 -14.78 -10.17 -11.06
C LEU A 13 -16.08 -10.90 -11.43
N ALA A 14 -15.99 -12.08 -12.06
CA ALA A 14 -17.16 -12.88 -12.37
C ALA A 14 -17.91 -13.27 -11.08
N PRO A 15 -19.28 -13.35 -11.10
CA PRO A 15 -20.05 -13.64 -9.89
C PRO A 15 -19.65 -14.93 -9.16
N ARG A 16 -19.19 -15.93 -9.89
CA ARG A 16 -18.75 -17.21 -9.31
C ARG A 16 -17.50 -17.08 -8.44
N HIS A 17 -16.68 -16.01 -8.61
CA HIS A 17 -15.47 -15.77 -7.84
C HIS A 17 -15.67 -14.76 -6.70
N TRP A 18 -16.84 -14.16 -6.62
CA TRP A 18 -17.12 -13.12 -5.61
C TRP A 18 -16.96 -13.62 -4.18
N LEU A 19 -17.54 -14.79 -3.91
CA LEU A 19 -17.46 -15.35 -2.56
C LEU A 19 -16.00 -15.60 -2.14
N SER A 20 -15.22 -16.21 -3.04
CA SER A 20 -13.80 -16.46 -2.81
C SER A 20 -13.02 -15.16 -2.60
N ASN A 21 -13.30 -14.13 -3.41
CA ASN A 21 -12.63 -12.83 -3.30
C ASN A 21 -13.01 -12.11 -2.01
N ILE A 22 -14.26 -12.17 -1.59
CA ILE A 22 -14.73 -11.57 -0.34
C ILE A 22 -14.08 -12.26 0.86
N VAL A 23 -14.05 -13.59 0.87
CA VAL A 23 -13.41 -14.36 1.94
C VAL A 23 -11.93 -14.03 2.03
N ALA A 24 -11.23 -14.00 0.89
CA ALA A 24 -9.82 -13.63 0.85
C ALA A 24 -9.59 -12.21 1.37
N GLY A 25 -10.44 -11.25 0.99
CA GLY A 25 -10.36 -9.87 1.46
C GLY A 25 -10.59 -9.74 2.96
N VAL A 26 -11.55 -10.48 3.50
CA VAL A 26 -11.82 -10.49 4.95
C VAL A 26 -10.64 -11.07 5.72
N ILE A 27 -10.08 -12.18 5.27
CA ILE A 27 -8.92 -12.81 5.92
C ILE A 27 -7.73 -11.85 5.94
N VAL A 28 -7.42 -11.23 4.81
CA VAL A 28 -6.35 -10.24 4.70
C VAL A 28 -6.61 -9.05 5.60
N GLY A 29 -7.83 -8.53 5.63
CA GLY A 29 -8.22 -7.41 6.47
C GLY A 29 -8.07 -7.70 7.96
N VAL A 30 -8.51 -8.87 8.41
CA VAL A 30 -8.39 -9.29 9.81
C VAL A 30 -6.92 -9.34 10.26
N VAL A 31 -6.02 -9.73 9.38
CA VAL A 31 -4.57 -9.77 9.69
C VAL A 31 -3.93 -8.39 9.51
N ALA A 32 -4.29 -7.67 8.46
CA ALA A 32 -3.63 -6.42 8.10
C ALA A 32 -3.96 -5.25 9.04
N LEU A 33 -5.19 -5.16 9.54
CA LEU A 33 -5.60 -4.03 10.39
C LEU A 33 -4.86 -3.98 11.73
N PRO A 34 -4.80 -5.07 12.53
CA PRO A 34 -3.98 -5.08 13.74
C PRO A 34 -2.51 -4.82 13.47
N LEU A 35 -1.98 -5.37 12.37
CA LEU A 35 -0.60 -5.17 11.98
C LEU A 35 -0.31 -3.71 11.63
N ALA A 36 -1.22 -3.06 10.91
CA ALA A 36 -1.10 -1.63 10.58
C ALA A 36 -1.09 -0.76 11.83
N MET A 37 -1.94 -1.08 12.81
CA MET A 37 -1.96 -0.36 14.10
C MET A 37 -0.67 -0.58 14.88
N ALA A 38 -0.15 -1.80 14.91
CA ALA A 38 1.11 -2.11 15.58
C ALA A 38 2.28 -1.35 14.98
N PHE A 39 2.36 -1.28 13.66
CA PHE A 39 3.40 -0.53 12.95
C PHE A 39 3.26 0.97 13.14
N ALA A 40 2.05 1.49 13.21
CA ALA A 40 1.81 2.89 13.54
C ALA A 40 2.36 3.24 14.92
N ILE A 41 2.07 2.44 15.93
CA ILE A 41 2.60 2.61 17.28
C ILE A 41 4.13 2.54 17.29
N ALA A 42 4.70 1.54 16.60
CA ALA A 42 6.14 1.37 16.50
C ALA A 42 6.83 2.54 15.78
N SER A 43 6.13 3.19 14.87
CA SER A 43 6.63 4.38 14.16
C SER A 43 6.42 5.68 14.94
N GLY A 44 5.76 5.65 16.09
CA GLY A 44 5.51 6.82 16.92
C GLY A 44 4.25 7.61 16.56
N VAL A 45 3.38 7.07 15.73
CA VAL A 45 2.08 7.68 15.38
C VAL A 45 0.94 6.96 16.08
N LYS A 46 -0.23 7.59 16.12
CA LYS A 46 -1.42 6.99 16.73
C LYS A 46 -1.90 5.77 15.94
N PRO A 47 -2.40 4.72 16.61
CA PRO A 47 -2.92 3.52 15.92
C PRO A 47 -4.01 3.83 14.91
N GLU A 48 -4.86 4.82 15.19
CA GLU A 48 -5.93 5.28 14.30
C GLU A 48 -5.39 5.74 12.95
N GLN A 49 -4.27 6.44 12.95
CA GLN A 49 -3.62 6.90 11.71
C GLN A 49 -3.13 5.74 10.87
N GLY A 50 -2.59 4.70 11.49
CA GLY A 50 -2.19 3.48 10.80
C GLY A 50 -3.38 2.77 10.16
N LEU A 51 -4.50 2.71 10.89
CA LEU A 51 -5.74 2.11 10.40
C LEU A 51 -6.27 2.85 9.18
N TYR A 52 -6.39 4.18 9.25
CA TYR A 52 -6.85 4.99 8.12
C TYR A 52 -5.93 4.88 6.92
N THR A 53 -4.62 4.90 7.14
CA THR A 53 -3.63 4.75 6.08
C THR A 53 -3.76 3.39 5.39
N ALA A 54 -3.93 2.31 6.15
CA ALA A 54 -4.08 0.97 5.60
C ALA A 54 -5.33 0.86 4.73
N ILE A 55 -6.45 1.42 5.18
CA ILE A 55 -7.72 1.40 4.44
C ILE A 55 -7.59 2.20 3.15
N ILE A 56 -7.16 3.45 3.24
CA ILE A 56 -7.07 4.35 2.09
C ILE A 56 -6.02 3.87 1.09
N ALA A 57 -4.82 3.53 1.56
CA ALA A 57 -3.75 3.05 0.70
C ALA A 57 -4.10 1.72 0.04
N GLY A 58 -4.70 0.81 0.79
CA GLY A 58 -5.16 -0.48 0.25
C GLY A 58 -6.19 -0.30 -0.85
N LEU A 59 -7.15 0.61 -0.64
CA LEU A 59 -8.18 0.91 -1.62
C LEU A 59 -7.60 1.56 -2.88
N VAL A 60 -6.73 2.56 -2.71
CA VAL A 60 -6.08 3.26 -3.83
C VAL A 60 -5.23 2.29 -4.65
N VAL A 61 -4.43 1.44 -4.00
CA VAL A 61 -3.59 0.45 -4.70
C VAL A 61 -4.45 -0.60 -5.41
N SER A 62 -5.56 -1.00 -4.82
CA SER A 62 -6.48 -1.97 -5.44
C SER A 62 -7.13 -1.42 -6.70
N VAL A 63 -7.45 -0.12 -6.72
CA VAL A 63 -8.10 0.52 -7.87
C VAL A 63 -7.09 0.94 -8.93
N PHE A 64 -5.98 1.55 -8.54
CA PHE A 64 -4.99 2.14 -9.44
C PHE A 64 -3.71 1.31 -9.61
N GLY A 65 -3.55 0.24 -8.86
CA GLY A 65 -2.37 -0.60 -8.93
C GLY A 65 -2.18 -1.28 -10.29
N GLY A 66 -0.94 -1.62 -10.63
CA GLY A 66 -0.59 -2.27 -11.88
C GLY A 66 -0.61 -3.79 -11.84
N SER A 67 -0.89 -4.41 -10.68
CA SER A 67 -0.91 -5.86 -10.51
C SER A 67 -2.32 -6.34 -10.14
N ARG A 68 -2.70 -7.51 -10.65
CA ARG A 68 -3.98 -8.15 -10.34
C ARG A 68 -4.03 -8.72 -8.92
N ILE A 69 -2.86 -9.11 -8.42
CA ILE A 69 -2.70 -9.79 -7.12
C ILE A 69 -1.64 -9.03 -6.35
N GLN A 70 -2.04 -7.90 -5.77
CA GLN A 70 -1.13 -7.09 -4.97
C GLN A 70 -1.82 -6.62 -3.71
N ILE A 71 -1.12 -6.79 -2.59
CA ILE A 71 -1.53 -6.28 -1.30
C ILE A 71 -0.54 -5.20 -0.91
N ALA A 72 -1.02 -3.98 -0.76
CA ALA A 72 -0.24 -2.90 -0.20
C ALA A 72 -0.41 -2.92 1.31
N GLY A 73 0.68 -2.87 2.02
CA GLY A 73 0.63 -2.91 3.47
C GLY A 73 1.88 -2.32 4.12
N PRO A 74 1.84 -2.17 5.42
CA PRO A 74 2.98 -1.63 6.17
C PRO A 74 4.18 -2.57 6.06
N THR A 75 5.35 -1.96 5.96
CA THR A 75 6.63 -2.68 5.87
C THR A 75 7.46 -2.38 7.10
N GLY A 76 7.83 -3.43 7.83
CA GLY A 76 8.60 -3.30 9.07
C GLY A 76 9.98 -2.63 8.88
N ALA A 77 10.57 -2.80 7.70
CA ALA A 77 11.86 -2.19 7.39
C ALA A 77 11.87 -0.65 7.48
N PHE A 78 10.73 -0.02 7.20
CA PHE A 78 10.62 1.44 7.24
C PHE A 78 10.32 2.00 8.63
N ILE A 79 10.00 1.17 9.62
CA ILE A 79 9.65 1.63 10.97
C ILE A 79 10.75 2.49 11.57
N VAL A 80 12.01 2.07 11.43
CA VAL A 80 13.16 2.80 11.97
C VAL A 80 13.26 4.20 11.37
N ILE A 81 13.11 4.30 10.06
CA ILE A 81 13.17 5.58 9.33
C ILE A 81 12.01 6.47 9.74
N LEU A 82 10.80 5.91 9.76
CA LEU A 82 9.58 6.66 10.09
C LEU A 82 9.59 7.14 11.54
N SER A 83 10.03 6.31 12.47
CA SER A 83 10.13 6.70 13.89
C SER A 83 11.14 7.83 14.09
N GLY A 84 12.26 7.82 13.37
CA GLY A 84 13.23 8.91 13.38
C GLY A 84 12.63 10.22 12.87
N ILE A 85 11.90 10.19 11.77
CA ILE A 85 11.24 11.37 11.21
C ILE A 85 10.19 11.92 12.18
N VAL A 86 9.39 11.04 12.79
CA VAL A 86 8.38 11.45 13.77
C VAL A 86 9.02 12.06 15.02
N ALA A 87 10.13 11.49 15.49
CA ALA A 87 10.85 12.00 16.66
C ALA A 87 11.43 13.40 16.41
N ASP A 88 11.98 13.64 15.22
CA ASP A 88 12.64 14.90 14.88
C ASP A 88 11.67 16.00 14.40
N HIS A 89 10.67 15.63 13.64
CA HIS A 89 9.79 16.59 12.94
C HIS A 89 8.29 16.42 13.29
N GLY A 90 7.95 15.40 14.06
CA GLY A 90 6.56 15.10 14.38
C GLY A 90 5.77 14.49 13.21
N VAL A 91 4.48 14.34 13.41
CA VAL A 91 3.57 13.73 12.42
C VAL A 91 3.46 14.59 11.16
N ASP A 92 3.51 15.92 11.29
CA ASP A 92 3.47 16.83 10.15
C ASP A 92 4.67 16.64 9.23
N GLY A 93 5.86 16.45 9.79
CA GLY A 93 7.07 16.12 9.04
C GLY A 93 6.95 14.77 8.34
N LEU A 94 6.31 13.78 8.98
CA LEU A 94 6.04 12.48 8.39
C LEU A 94 5.10 12.59 7.19
N GLN A 95 4.04 13.37 7.30
CA GLN A 95 3.10 13.60 6.19
C GLN A 95 3.79 14.27 5.01
N LEU A 96 4.62 15.28 5.27
CA LEU A 96 5.38 15.95 4.22
C LEU A 96 6.36 15.00 3.53
N ALA A 97 7.11 14.20 4.30
CA ALA A 97 8.04 13.22 3.76
C ALA A 97 7.31 12.17 2.89
N THR A 98 6.15 11.72 3.33
CA THR A 98 5.31 10.76 2.58
C THR A 98 4.82 11.37 1.28
N LEU A 99 4.39 12.62 1.30
CA LEU A 99 3.95 13.35 0.10
C LEU A 99 5.11 13.49 -0.90
N MET A 100 6.29 13.88 -0.44
CA MET A 100 7.48 13.99 -1.28
C MET A 100 7.87 12.63 -1.89
N ALA A 101 7.85 11.57 -1.08
CA ALA A 101 8.13 10.22 -1.57
C ALA A 101 7.12 9.78 -2.63
N GLY A 102 5.84 10.06 -2.42
CA GLY A 102 4.77 9.78 -3.38
C GLY A 102 4.98 10.51 -4.70
N LEU A 103 5.36 11.78 -4.66
CA LEU A 103 5.66 12.57 -5.86
C LEU A 103 6.85 12.00 -6.62
N ILE A 104 7.91 11.57 -5.92
CA ILE A 104 9.08 10.94 -6.54
C ILE A 104 8.69 9.63 -7.22
N PHE A 105 7.91 8.77 -6.55
CA PHE A 105 7.44 7.52 -7.15
C PHE A 105 6.52 7.74 -8.34
N CYS A 106 5.66 8.75 -8.30
CA CYS A 106 4.84 9.14 -9.45
C CYS A 106 5.72 9.57 -10.63
N GLY A 107 6.78 10.35 -10.38
CA GLY A 107 7.73 10.74 -11.39
C GLY A 107 8.42 9.54 -12.04
N PHE A 108 8.84 8.57 -11.25
CA PHE A 108 9.43 7.32 -11.77
C PHE A 108 8.42 6.49 -12.57
N GLY A 109 7.17 6.45 -12.13
CA GLY A 109 6.10 5.78 -12.85
C GLY A 109 5.83 6.41 -14.20
N LEU A 110 5.78 7.74 -14.27
CA LEU A 110 5.59 8.49 -15.53
C LEU A 110 6.79 8.32 -16.47
N ALA A 111 8.00 8.25 -15.93
CA ALA A 111 9.22 8.00 -16.70
C ALA A 111 9.34 6.53 -17.15
N ARG A 112 8.37 5.67 -16.82
CA ARG A 112 8.36 4.24 -17.13
C ARG A 112 9.59 3.49 -16.62
N MET A 113 10.14 3.92 -15.49
CA MET A 113 11.32 3.27 -14.89
C MET A 113 11.04 1.87 -14.40
N GLY A 114 9.78 1.48 -14.28
CA GLY A 114 9.40 0.09 -14.03
C GLY A 114 9.93 -0.89 -15.06
N ALA A 115 10.15 -0.43 -16.30
CA ALA A 115 10.75 -1.25 -17.34
C ALA A 115 12.22 -1.60 -17.02
N VAL A 116 12.93 -0.74 -16.29
CA VAL A 116 14.33 -0.98 -15.88
C VAL A 116 14.40 -2.15 -14.90
N ILE A 117 13.41 -2.29 -14.01
CA ILE A 117 13.34 -3.37 -13.04
C ILE A 117 13.19 -4.74 -13.72
N ARG A 118 12.57 -4.78 -14.88
CA ARG A 118 12.44 -6.01 -15.70
C ARG A 118 13.77 -6.60 -16.12
N TYR A 119 14.79 -5.79 -16.25
CA TYR A 119 16.14 -6.21 -16.68
C TYR A 119 17.02 -6.63 -15.51
N ILE A 120 16.55 -6.50 -14.26
CA ILE A 120 17.29 -6.96 -13.10
C ILE A 120 16.99 -8.45 -12.90
N PRO A 121 17.99 -9.35 -13.10
CA PRO A 121 17.77 -10.78 -12.85
C PRO A 121 17.58 -11.02 -11.36
N MET A 122 16.51 -11.75 -11.03
CA MET A 122 16.27 -12.21 -9.66
C MET A 122 16.79 -13.62 -9.47
#